data_32545dcab051b5c32e483f991437606f
#
_entry.id   32545dcab051b5c32e483f991437606f
#
_cell.length_a   1.000
_cell.length_b   1.000
_cell.length_c   1.000
_cell.angle_alpha   90.00
_cell.angle_beta   90.00
_cell.angle_gamma   90.00
#
_symmetry.space_group_name_H-M   'P 1'
#
loop_
_entity.id
_entity.type
_entity.pdbx_description
1 polymer ?
#
loop_
_entity_poly.entity_id
_entity_poly.type
_entity_poly.pdbx_seq_one_letter_code
_entity_poly.pdbx_strand_id
1 'polypeptide(L)'
;MSVGTADEDRVDLTKADSKAVRQRSVRLLGSLIRPVRARFIGTVALVVLSQATRVAGPLLIAFGIDHALPALVGAHGTGAQGGARGANPWPIIFTGSSYLAAALATAWLTAGYVTSTARLSQAMLLDLRVRVFRHTQRLSLEFHEKYTSGRIISRQTSDLDALRELLDSGVSSLASGFMFMLFTAISIFSLDWITGLLVLAAGVPMFLLSRWYQKRSQLAYRASRVVSAKLIVHFIETMTGIRAVKAFRRERDNAARYDQLAEDYRKVTVRSINLNGIFQPGLVLIGNVTVAVVLLVGGFRVLDGGMAVGALLALLLATKRFFQPVPDMAMFYNSFQSAQAALEKVSGLLEEVPTVRPPRHPVPLPNPRGEIDFRGVEFRYGAGPIVVPTLDLHIPAGQTVAVVGQTGAGKSTLAKLIARFYDVTAGSLTLDGVALRDLSPADLRRAIVMVTQEAFLFSGSVADNIALGNPSASRPEVEAAARAVGAHGFIESLPEGYDTDVNKRGGRVSAGQRQLLSFARAFLANPAVLILDEATSSLDIPSERLVQQGLHKLLGASDDGNGGTTAGRTALIIAHRLSTVEIADRVLVVHDGRVVEDGTPAELISGGGRFADLHGAWQDSLV
;
A
#
# COMPACT_ATOMS: atom_id res chain seq x y z
N MET A 1 -14.47 5.60 -20.49
CA MET A 1 -14.59 6.04 -19.09
C MET A 1 -13.75 5.07 -18.26
N SER A 2 -12.65 5.51 -17.65
CA SER A 2 -11.90 4.69 -16.70
C SER A 2 -12.74 4.62 -15.43
N VAL A 3 -12.99 3.40 -14.94
CA VAL A 3 -13.57 3.18 -13.61
C VAL A 3 -12.50 3.66 -12.63
N GLY A 4 -12.67 4.87 -12.10
CA GLY A 4 -11.70 5.48 -11.19
C GLY A 4 -11.69 4.77 -9.82
N THR A 5 -10.67 5.04 -9.02
CA THR A 5 -10.53 4.50 -7.65
C THR A 5 -11.70 4.83 -6.71
N ALA A 6 -12.51 5.84 -7.04
CA ALA A 6 -13.73 6.20 -6.32
C ALA A 6 -14.85 5.13 -6.44
N ASP A 7 -14.80 4.26 -7.46
CA ASP A 7 -15.77 3.21 -7.70
C ASP A 7 -15.37 1.84 -7.11
N GLU A 8 -14.24 1.76 -6.40
CA GLU A 8 -13.76 0.51 -5.78
C GLU A 8 -14.72 -0.05 -4.70
N ASP A 9 -15.56 0.80 -4.12
CA ASP A 9 -16.55 0.41 -3.10
C ASP A 9 -17.89 -0.04 -3.72
N ARG A 10 -18.06 0.03 -5.05
CA ARG A 10 -19.27 -0.47 -5.73
C ARG A 10 -19.27 -1.99 -5.75
N VAL A 11 -20.24 -2.56 -5.06
CA VAL A 11 -20.47 -4.01 -4.97
C VAL A 11 -20.96 -4.60 -6.31
N ASP A 12 -21.52 -3.79 -7.20
CA ASP A 12 -22.16 -4.20 -8.46
C ASP A 12 -21.39 -3.64 -9.67
N LEU A 13 -20.31 -4.32 -10.06
CA LEU A 13 -19.66 -4.06 -11.34
C LEU A 13 -20.46 -4.71 -12.48
N THR A 14 -20.66 -4.00 -13.58
CA THR A 14 -21.23 -4.60 -14.78
C THR A 14 -20.29 -5.67 -15.35
N LYS A 15 -20.81 -6.63 -16.14
CA LYS A 15 -19.96 -7.68 -16.77
C LYS A 15 -18.86 -7.07 -17.65
N ALA A 16 -19.11 -5.91 -18.27
CA ALA A 16 -18.14 -5.20 -19.10
C ALA A 16 -17.01 -4.60 -18.24
N ASP A 17 -17.35 -3.96 -17.12
CA ASP A 17 -16.40 -3.37 -16.18
C ASP A 17 -15.51 -4.46 -15.55
N SER A 18 -16.09 -5.58 -15.13
CA SER A 18 -15.36 -6.74 -14.60
C SER A 18 -14.34 -7.29 -15.62
N LYS A 19 -14.69 -7.33 -16.92
CA LYS A 19 -13.75 -7.76 -17.97
C LYS A 19 -12.62 -6.75 -18.17
N ALA A 20 -12.90 -5.45 -18.15
CA ALA A 20 -11.91 -4.38 -18.28
C ALA A 20 -10.93 -4.39 -17.09
N VAL A 21 -11.44 -4.52 -15.87
CA VAL A 21 -10.65 -4.64 -14.63
C VAL A 21 -9.72 -5.86 -14.68
N ARG A 22 -10.25 -7.02 -15.10
CA ARG A 22 -9.44 -8.24 -15.25
C ARG A 22 -8.34 -8.08 -16.30
N GLN A 23 -8.62 -7.46 -17.45
CA GLN A 23 -7.61 -7.21 -18.48
C GLN A 23 -6.50 -6.28 -17.98
N ARG A 24 -6.86 -5.25 -17.19
CA ARG A 24 -5.95 -4.32 -16.54
C ARG A 24 -5.00 -5.07 -15.58
N SER A 25 -5.54 -5.90 -14.70
CA SER A 25 -4.78 -6.71 -13.76
C SER A 25 -3.80 -7.66 -14.44
N VAL A 26 -4.25 -8.34 -15.52
CA VAL A 26 -3.39 -9.23 -16.33
C VAL A 26 -2.28 -8.44 -17.03
N ARG A 27 -2.58 -7.24 -17.55
CA ARG A 27 -1.58 -6.36 -18.18
C ARG A 27 -0.52 -5.91 -17.16
N LEU A 28 -0.94 -5.55 -15.94
CA LEU A 28 -0.03 -5.20 -14.87
C LEU A 28 0.90 -6.38 -14.53
N LEU A 29 0.34 -7.58 -14.32
CA LEU A 29 1.12 -8.79 -14.04
C LEU A 29 2.12 -9.09 -15.18
N GLY A 30 1.69 -8.99 -16.43
CA GLY A 30 2.54 -9.15 -17.60
C GLY A 30 3.70 -8.13 -17.63
N SER A 31 3.46 -6.89 -17.22
CA SER A 31 4.50 -5.86 -17.13
C SER A 31 5.55 -6.14 -16.07
N LEU A 32 5.17 -6.82 -14.97
CA LEU A 32 6.08 -7.24 -13.89
C LEU A 32 6.93 -8.46 -14.29
N ILE A 33 6.37 -9.39 -15.08
CA ILE A 33 7.08 -10.59 -15.53
C ILE A 33 8.07 -10.28 -16.65
N ARG A 34 7.76 -9.33 -17.55
CA ARG A 34 8.61 -9.01 -18.71
C ARG A 34 10.10 -8.81 -18.38
N PRO A 35 10.51 -7.97 -17.42
CA PRO A 35 11.92 -7.71 -17.12
C PRO A 35 12.65 -8.93 -16.53
N VAL A 36 11.92 -9.87 -15.95
CA VAL A 36 12.46 -11.05 -15.23
C VAL A 36 12.16 -12.37 -15.93
N ARG A 37 11.68 -12.36 -17.18
CA ARG A 37 11.23 -13.53 -17.94
C ARG A 37 12.25 -14.68 -18.01
N ALA A 38 13.52 -14.36 -18.19
CA ALA A 38 14.57 -15.40 -18.27
C ALA A 38 14.73 -16.13 -16.92
N ARG A 39 14.70 -15.39 -15.81
CA ARG A 39 14.72 -15.97 -14.45
C ARG A 39 13.46 -16.77 -14.15
N PHE A 40 12.30 -16.30 -14.63
CA PHE A 40 11.03 -17.02 -14.50
C PHE A 40 11.09 -18.38 -15.20
N ILE A 41 11.54 -18.44 -16.46
CA ILE A 41 11.71 -19.67 -17.22
C ILE A 41 12.70 -20.62 -16.52
N GLY A 42 13.84 -20.09 -16.05
CA GLY A 42 14.82 -20.88 -15.29
C GLY A 42 14.25 -21.46 -14.00
N THR A 43 13.43 -20.69 -13.27
CA THR A 43 12.75 -21.16 -12.06
C THR A 43 11.76 -22.29 -12.38
N VAL A 44 10.97 -22.16 -13.45
CA VAL A 44 10.05 -23.22 -13.91
C VAL A 44 10.82 -24.48 -14.30
N ALA A 45 11.94 -24.36 -15.00
CA ALA A 45 12.78 -25.50 -15.36
C ALA A 45 13.34 -26.22 -14.11
N LEU A 46 13.77 -25.45 -13.09
CA LEU A 46 14.22 -26.00 -11.80
C LEU A 46 13.09 -26.75 -11.08
N VAL A 47 11.85 -26.23 -11.08
CA VAL A 47 10.68 -26.91 -10.52
C VAL A 47 10.45 -28.24 -11.24
N VAL A 48 10.40 -28.23 -12.57
CA VAL A 48 10.18 -29.44 -13.37
C VAL A 48 11.25 -30.50 -13.07
N LEU A 49 12.52 -30.11 -13.09
CA LEU A 49 13.63 -31.03 -12.84
C LEU A 49 13.63 -31.58 -11.40
N SER A 50 13.35 -30.72 -10.41
CA SER A 50 13.23 -31.12 -9.00
C SER A 50 12.12 -32.13 -8.78
N GLN A 51 10.95 -31.97 -9.44
CA GLN A 51 9.85 -32.94 -9.29
C GLN A 51 10.12 -34.23 -10.05
N ALA A 52 10.79 -34.20 -11.18
CA ALA A 52 11.22 -35.40 -11.91
C ALA A 52 12.21 -36.24 -11.08
N THR A 53 13.21 -35.63 -10.47
CA THR A 53 14.18 -36.34 -9.59
C THR A 53 13.51 -36.87 -8.32
N ARG A 54 12.51 -36.19 -7.78
CA ARG A 54 11.76 -36.62 -6.59
C ARG A 54 10.97 -37.92 -6.84
N VAL A 55 10.45 -38.12 -8.05
CA VAL A 55 9.70 -39.32 -8.45
C VAL A 55 10.62 -40.50 -8.78
N ALA A 56 11.90 -40.28 -9.04
CA ALA A 56 12.87 -41.33 -9.27
C ALA A 56 13.08 -42.26 -8.05
N GLY A 57 12.90 -41.74 -6.81
CA GLY A 57 13.13 -42.51 -5.59
C GLY A 57 12.36 -43.86 -5.52
N PRO A 58 11.03 -43.89 -5.61
CA PRO A 58 10.25 -45.11 -5.64
C PRO A 58 10.66 -46.07 -6.76
N LEU A 59 11.01 -45.55 -7.94
CA LEU A 59 11.44 -46.40 -9.08
C LEU A 59 12.80 -47.07 -8.81
N LEU A 60 13.75 -46.35 -8.20
CA LEU A 60 15.04 -46.92 -7.79
C LEU A 60 14.89 -47.96 -6.70
N ILE A 61 13.94 -47.78 -5.77
CA ILE A 61 13.60 -48.81 -4.78
C ILE A 61 13.06 -50.06 -5.44
N ALA A 62 12.11 -49.91 -6.41
CA ALA A 62 11.60 -51.04 -7.17
C ALA A 62 12.73 -51.83 -7.86
N PHE A 63 13.60 -51.11 -8.59
CA PHE A 63 14.73 -51.70 -9.27
C PHE A 63 15.67 -52.45 -8.30
N GLY A 64 15.94 -51.87 -7.15
CA GLY A 64 16.76 -52.48 -6.10
C GLY A 64 16.19 -53.78 -5.58
N ILE A 65 14.88 -53.82 -5.32
CA ILE A 65 14.21 -55.01 -4.80
C ILE A 65 14.10 -56.08 -5.88
N ASP A 66 13.74 -55.71 -7.11
CA ASP A 66 13.47 -56.71 -8.17
C ASP A 66 14.73 -57.25 -8.85
N HIS A 67 15.84 -56.49 -8.86
CA HIS A 67 17.07 -56.86 -9.57
C HIS A 67 18.30 -57.00 -8.67
N ALA A 68 18.46 -56.08 -7.69
CA ALA A 68 19.67 -56.06 -6.87
C ALA A 68 19.63 -57.05 -5.70
N LEU A 69 18.47 -57.18 -5.05
CA LEU A 69 18.31 -58.11 -3.93
C LEU A 69 18.40 -59.58 -4.35
N PRO A 70 17.75 -60.05 -5.44
CA PRO A 70 17.93 -61.45 -5.93
C PRO A 70 19.37 -61.77 -6.30
N ALA A 71 20.13 -60.81 -6.88
CA ALA A 71 21.54 -60.98 -7.20
C ALA A 71 22.42 -61.24 -5.96
N LEU A 72 21.97 -60.76 -4.80
CA LEU A 72 22.63 -60.95 -3.51
C LEU A 72 22.20 -62.22 -2.79
N VAL A 73 20.88 -62.55 -2.83
CA VAL A 73 20.30 -63.72 -2.16
C VAL A 73 20.51 -65.00 -2.97
N GLY A 74 20.51 -64.92 -4.29
CA GLY A 74 20.79 -66.07 -5.16
C GLY A 74 22.17 -66.70 -4.98
N ALA A 75 23.08 -66.02 -4.30
CA ALA A 75 24.38 -66.56 -3.88
C ALA A 75 24.33 -67.46 -2.65
N HIS A 76 23.22 -67.50 -1.90
CA HIS A 76 23.02 -68.31 -0.68
C HIS A 76 22.01 -69.49 -0.89
N GLY A 77 21.52 -69.70 -2.12
CA GLY A 77 20.67 -70.81 -2.42
C GLY A 77 21.42 -72.16 -2.34
N THR A 78 21.15 -72.92 -1.29
CA THR A 78 21.66 -74.29 -1.05
C THR A 78 21.14 -75.25 -2.10
N GLY A 79 21.85 -75.39 -3.18
CA GLY A 79 21.71 -76.50 -4.12
C GLY A 79 23.02 -77.23 -4.25
N ALA A 80 23.12 -78.43 -3.68
CA ALA A 80 24.28 -79.34 -3.79
C ALA A 80 24.51 -79.71 -5.26
N GLN A 81 25.38 -79.05 -5.97
CA GLN A 81 25.99 -79.31 -7.29
C GLN A 81 26.05 -78.10 -8.24
N GLY A 82 26.39 -76.97 -7.77
CA GLY A 82 26.71 -75.81 -8.63
C GLY A 82 27.63 -74.81 -7.92
N GLY A 83 28.82 -74.64 -8.46
CA GLY A 83 29.84 -73.76 -7.86
C GLY A 83 29.31 -72.44 -7.39
N ALA A 84 29.75 -72.03 -6.23
CA ALA A 84 29.41 -70.77 -5.60
C ALA A 84 29.66 -69.57 -6.58
N ARG A 85 28.63 -69.12 -7.28
CA ARG A 85 28.68 -67.80 -7.92
C ARG A 85 28.71 -66.79 -6.78
N GLY A 86 29.88 -66.19 -6.56
CA GLY A 86 30.08 -65.22 -5.49
C GLY A 86 28.99 -64.17 -5.47
N ALA A 87 28.52 -63.80 -4.28
CA ALA A 87 27.57 -62.71 -4.10
C ALA A 87 28.06 -61.47 -4.84
N ASN A 88 27.25 -60.96 -5.76
CA ASN A 88 27.61 -59.75 -6.48
C ASN A 88 26.99 -58.52 -5.76
N PRO A 89 27.76 -57.75 -4.98
CA PRO A 89 27.22 -56.60 -4.26
C PRO A 89 27.01 -55.33 -5.12
N TRP A 90 27.57 -55.35 -6.35
CA TRP A 90 27.57 -54.15 -7.20
C TRP A 90 26.16 -53.61 -7.53
N PRO A 91 25.13 -54.43 -7.85
CA PRO A 91 23.79 -53.91 -8.14
C PRO A 91 23.14 -53.18 -6.97
N ILE A 92 23.37 -53.64 -5.72
CA ILE A 92 22.80 -52.99 -4.53
C ILE A 92 23.56 -51.72 -4.19
N ILE A 93 24.90 -51.72 -4.37
CA ILE A 93 25.73 -50.51 -4.19
C ILE A 93 25.33 -49.47 -5.24
N PHE A 94 25.15 -49.87 -6.49
CA PHE A 94 24.70 -48.98 -7.57
C PHE A 94 23.31 -48.40 -7.29
N THR A 95 22.37 -49.20 -6.86
CA THR A 95 21.01 -48.75 -6.53
C THR A 95 21.03 -47.78 -5.34
N GLY A 96 21.76 -48.13 -4.28
CA GLY A 96 21.89 -47.28 -3.10
C GLY A 96 22.58 -45.93 -3.39
N SER A 97 23.66 -45.97 -4.18
CA SER A 97 24.38 -44.73 -4.59
C SER A 97 23.51 -43.87 -5.53
N SER A 98 22.78 -44.48 -6.46
CA SER A 98 21.85 -43.79 -7.35
C SER A 98 20.68 -43.15 -6.58
N TYR A 99 20.14 -43.83 -5.57
CA TYR A 99 19.12 -43.27 -4.68
C TYR A 99 19.65 -42.09 -3.88
N LEU A 100 20.85 -42.20 -3.32
CA LEU A 100 21.50 -41.11 -2.60
C LEU A 100 21.77 -39.89 -3.53
N ALA A 101 22.27 -40.17 -4.74
CA ALA A 101 22.49 -39.11 -5.75
C ALA A 101 21.19 -38.42 -6.14
N ALA A 102 20.09 -39.19 -6.38
CA ALA A 102 18.78 -38.65 -6.65
C ALA A 102 18.22 -37.79 -5.48
N ALA A 103 18.42 -38.24 -4.24
CA ALA A 103 18.01 -37.52 -3.04
C ALA A 103 18.78 -36.19 -2.89
N LEU A 104 20.11 -36.23 -3.08
CA LEU A 104 20.95 -35.02 -3.05
C LEU A 104 20.60 -34.05 -4.17
N ALA A 105 20.40 -34.57 -5.39
CA ALA A 105 19.96 -33.75 -6.54
C ALA A 105 18.59 -33.11 -6.27
N THR A 106 17.64 -33.88 -5.71
CA THR A 106 16.31 -33.34 -5.33
C THR A 106 16.43 -32.24 -4.29
N ALA A 107 17.25 -32.43 -3.26
CA ALA A 107 17.48 -31.43 -2.20
C ALA A 107 18.10 -30.16 -2.80
N TRP A 108 19.14 -30.28 -3.62
CA TRP A 108 19.82 -29.15 -4.25
C TRP A 108 18.91 -28.39 -5.23
N LEU A 109 18.19 -29.11 -6.10
CA LEU A 109 17.23 -28.53 -7.06
C LEU A 109 16.07 -27.86 -6.33
N THR A 110 15.57 -28.45 -5.23
CA THR A 110 14.52 -27.86 -4.39
C THR A 110 15.00 -26.55 -3.77
N ALA A 111 16.18 -26.53 -3.15
CA ALA A 111 16.78 -25.31 -2.62
C ALA A 111 16.96 -24.26 -3.72
N GLY A 112 17.40 -24.68 -4.90
CA GLY A 112 17.56 -23.82 -6.09
C GLY A 112 16.26 -23.15 -6.53
N TYR A 113 15.18 -23.92 -6.69
CA TYR A 113 13.91 -23.33 -7.13
C TYR A 113 13.25 -22.49 -6.04
N VAL A 114 13.31 -22.86 -4.78
CA VAL A 114 12.75 -22.09 -3.66
C VAL A 114 13.42 -20.73 -3.55
N THR A 115 14.77 -20.71 -3.57
CA THR A 115 15.52 -19.44 -3.52
C THR A 115 15.31 -18.59 -4.78
N SER A 116 15.21 -19.22 -5.96
CA SER A 116 14.94 -18.51 -7.23
C SER A 116 13.55 -17.91 -7.24
N THR A 117 12.52 -18.64 -6.77
CA THR A 117 11.15 -18.14 -6.63
C THR A 117 11.10 -16.94 -5.69
N ALA A 118 11.72 -17.04 -4.52
CA ALA A 118 11.76 -15.95 -3.54
C ALA A 118 12.44 -14.70 -4.11
N ARG A 119 13.59 -14.84 -4.79
CA ARG A 119 14.29 -13.71 -5.43
C ARG A 119 13.45 -13.09 -6.55
N LEU A 120 12.77 -13.90 -7.34
CA LEU A 120 11.90 -13.44 -8.43
C LEU A 120 10.71 -12.64 -7.87
N SER A 121 10.02 -13.19 -6.88
CA SER A 121 8.89 -12.56 -6.20
C SER A 121 9.29 -11.22 -5.58
N GLN A 122 10.39 -11.18 -4.84
CA GLN A 122 10.87 -9.94 -4.21
C GLN A 122 11.28 -8.87 -5.24
N ALA A 123 11.87 -9.27 -6.38
CA ALA A 123 12.19 -8.32 -7.45
C ALA A 123 10.92 -7.70 -8.08
N MET A 124 9.87 -8.51 -8.30
CA MET A 124 8.58 -8.04 -8.82
C MET A 124 7.87 -7.12 -7.82
N LEU A 125 7.88 -7.48 -6.54
CA LEU A 125 7.26 -6.67 -5.47
C LEU A 125 7.99 -5.35 -5.25
N LEU A 126 9.33 -5.34 -5.30
CA LEU A 126 10.12 -4.11 -5.23
C LEU A 126 9.76 -3.15 -6.36
N ASP A 127 9.72 -3.65 -7.60
CA ASP A 127 9.34 -2.84 -8.76
C ASP A 127 7.92 -2.26 -8.59
N LEU A 128 6.97 -3.10 -8.16
CA LEU A 128 5.59 -2.65 -7.94
C LEU A 128 5.48 -1.61 -6.81
N ARG A 129 6.18 -1.80 -5.69
CA ARG A 129 6.23 -0.82 -4.59
C ARG A 129 6.75 0.53 -5.05
N VAL A 130 7.85 0.53 -5.79
CA VAL A 130 8.45 1.75 -6.33
C VAL A 130 7.52 2.44 -7.34
N ARG A 131 6.85 1.68 -8.23
CA ARG A 131 5.87 2.23 -9.18
C ARG A 131 4.68 2.85 -8.46
N VAL A 132 4.08 2.15 -7.49
CA VAL A 132 2.94 2.64 -6.71
C VAL A 132 3.33 3.92 -5.97
N PHE A 133 4.47 3.92 -5.26
CA PHE A 133 4.94 5.08 -4.51
C PHE A 133 5.17 6.31 -5.41
N ARG A 134 5.93 6.14 -6.50
CA ARG A 134 6.20 7.23 -7.44
C ARG A 134 4.94 7.77 -8.09
N HIS A 135 4.01 6.87 -8.43
CA HIS A 135 2.75 7.28 -9.05
C HIS A 135 1.88 8.05 -8.08
N THR A 136 1.70 7.54 -6.85
CA THR A 136 0.92 8.21 -5.80
C THR A 136 1.43 9.63 -5.51
N GLN A 137 2.76 9.82 -5.47
CA GLN A 137 3.34 11.17 -5.30
C GLN A 137 3.07 12.14 -6.47
N ARG A 138 2.77 11.62 -7.67
CA ARG A 138 2.45 12.45 -8.84
C ARG A 138 0.98 12.82 -8.95
N LEU A 139 0.13 12.16 -8.17
CA LEU A 139 -1.30 12.45 -8.17
C LEU A 139 -1.58 13.81 -7.53
N SER A 140 -2.62 14.48 -8.02
CA SER A 140 -3.04 15.80 -7.54
C SER A 140 -3.57 15.75 -6.11
N LEU A 141 -3.57 16.88 -5.41
CA LEU A 141 -4.11 17.01 -4.06
C LEU A 141 -5.57 16.52 -3.98
N GLU A 142 -6.36 16.77 -5.02
CA GLU A 142 -7.75 16.29 -5.13
C GLU A 142 -7.88 14.77 -4.90
N PHE A 143 -6.95 13.99 -5.45
CA PHE A 143 -6.90 12.56 -5.22
C PHE A 143 -6.65 12.26 -3.73
N HIS A 144 -5.67 12.92 -3.11
CA HIS A 144 -5.29 12.68 -1.70
C HIS A 144 -6.37 13.14 -0.71
N GLU A 145 -7.18 14.13 -1.06
CA GLU A 145 -8.33 14.57 -0.25
C GLU A 145 -9.51 13.59 -0.35
N LYS A 146 -9.75 13.01 -1.52
CA LYS A 146 -10.80 12.00 -1.75
C LYS A 146 -10.40 10.60 -1.30
N TYR A 147 -9.13 10.25 -1.53
CA TYR A 147 -8.60 8.93 -1.26
C TYR A 147 -7.74 8.95 0.02
N THR A 148 -8.30 8.45 1.11
CA THR A 148 -7.69 8.56 2.45
C THR A 148 -6.27 7.95 2.51
N SER A 149 -5.39 8.53 3.33
CA SER A 149 -4.03 8.04 3.56
C SER A 149 -4.00 6.57 4.03
N GLY A 150 -4.98 6.14 4.83
CA GLY A 150 -5.13 4.75 5.25
C GLY A 150 -5.33 3.77 4.08
N ARG A 151 -6.10 4.17 3.06
CA ARG A 151 -6.26 3.37 1.83
C ARG A 151 -4.94 3.27 1.06
N ILE A 152 -4.20 4.36 0.91
CA ILE A 152 -2.88 4.36 0.25
C ILE A 152 -1.90 3.44 0.99
N ILE A 153 -1.86 3.52 2.32
CA ILE A 153 -1.04 2.64 3.16
C ILE A 153 -1.42 1.18 2.93
N SER A 154 -2.73 0.86 2.91
CA SER A 154 -3.22 -0.50 2.64
C SER A 154 -2.76 -1.03 1.27
N ARG A 155 -2.67 -0.18 0.22
CA ARG A 155 -2.12 -0.58 -1.09
C ARG A 155 -0.64 -0.96 -1.02
N GLN A 156 0.14 -0.27 -0.15
CA GLN A 156 1.57 -0.51 0.02
C GLN A 156 1.89 -1.67 0.99
N THR A 157 0.93 -2.09 1.80
CA THR A 157 1.07 -3.14 2.81
C THR A 157 0.23 -4.36 2.45
N SER A 158 -1.01 -4.46 2.93
CA SER A 158 -1.84 -5.66 2.85
C SER A 158 -2.13 -6.14 1.42
N ASP A 159 -2.33 -5.23 0.46
CA ASP A 159 -2.57 -5.64 -0.93
C ASP A 159 -1.30 -6.19 -1.58
N LEU A 160 -0.13 -5.61 -1.30
CA LEU A 160 1.14 -6.18 -1.76
C LEU A 160 1.52 -7.48 -1.04
N ASP A 161 1.14 -7.64 0.24
CA ASP A 161 1.35 -8.89 0.97
C ASP A 161 0.48 -10.04 0.41
N ALA A 162 -0.75 -9.76 -0.03
CA ALA A 162 -1.59 -10.73 -0.73
C ALA A 162 -0.95 -11.18 -2.05
N LEU A 163 -0.33 -10.26 -2.80
CA LEU A 163 0.43 -10.60 -4.01
C LEU A 163 1.69 -11.40 -3.68
N ARG A 164 2.38 -11.05 -2.61
CA ARG A 164 3.54 -11.79 -2.13
C ARG A 164 3.18 -13.23 -1.80
N GLU A 165 2.12 -13.45 -1.05
CA GLU A 165 1.65 -14.81 -0.69
C GLU A 165 1.36 -15.65 -1.94
N LEU A 166 0.70 -15.08 -2.96
CA LEU A 166 0.47 -15.76 -4.23
C LEU A 166 1.78 -16.10 -4.94
N LEU A 167 2.72 -15.18 -5.04
CA LEU A 167 3.97 -15.34 -5.79
C LEU A 167 4.95 -16.28 -5.07
N ASP A 168 5.11 -16.16 -3.75
CA ASP A 168 6.09 -16.93 -2.97
C ASP A 168 5.63 -18.37 -2.76
N SER A 169 4.40 -18.57 -2.32
CA SER A 169 3.87 -19.90 -1.95
C SER A 169 2.86 -20.43 -2.95
N GLY A 170 1.94 -19.58 -3.43
CA GLY A 170 0.82 -20.04 -4.25
C GLY A 170 1.24 -20.63 -5.59
N VAL A 171 1.98 -19.85 -6.40
CA VAL A 171 2.42 -20.29 -7.74
C VAL A 171 3.42 -21.45 -7.62
N SER A 172 4.32 -21.38 -6.65
CA SER A 172 5.32 -22.42 -6.40
C SER A 172 4.66 -23.74 -6.00
N SER A 173 3.70 -23.71 -5.06
CA SER A 173 2.97 -24.91 -4.61
C SER A 173 2.11 -25.52 -5.72
N LEU A 174 1.42 -24.67 -6.50
CA LEU A 174 0.61 -25.14 -7.62
C LEU A 174 1.49 -25.82 -8.69
N ALA A 175 2.57 -25.13 -9.12
CA ALA A 175 3.45 -25.65 -10.16
C ALA A 175 4.16 -26.93 -9.73
N SER A 176 4.73 -26.94 -8.51
CA SER A 176 5.42 -28.11 -7.98
C SER A 176 4.46 -29.28 -7.71
N GLY A 177 3.28 -29.01 -7.13
CA GLY A 177 2.25 -30.01 -6.87
C GLY A 177 1.73 -30.65 -8.16
N PHE A 178 1.40 -29.82 -9.17
CA PHE A 178 0.93 -30.31 -10.46
C PHE A 178 2.00 -31.15 -11.17
N MET A 179 3.25 -30.69 -11.24
CA MET A 179 4.35 -31.46 -11.86
C MET A 179 4.63 -32.73 -11.10
N PHE A 180 4.60 -32.71 -9.77
CA PHE A 180 4.76 -33.92 -8.96
C PHE A 180 3.65 -34.94 -9.23
N MET A 181 2.38 -34.54 -9.25
CA MET A 181 1.26 -35.40 -9.58
C MET A 181 1.38 -35.97 -11.00
N LEU A 182 1.76 -35.14 -11.98
CA LEU A 182 1.94 -35.55 -13.36
C LEU A 182 3.04 -36.62 -13.48
N PHE A 183 4.23 -36.37 -12.94
CA PHE A 183 5.33 -37.35 -13.01
C PHE A 183 5.04 -38.62 -12.21
N THR A 184 4.39 -38.48 -11.04
CA THR A 184 3.98 -39.64 -10.25
C THR A 184 2.92 -40.47 -10.98
N ALA A 185 1.94 -39.84 -11.66
CA ALA A 185 0.98 -40.54 -12.50
C ALA A 185 1.68 -41.32 -13.63
N ILE A 186 2.59 -40.65 -14.37
CA ILE A 186 3.38 -41.30 -15.42
C ILE A 186 4.14 -42.50 -14.84
N SER A 187 4.78 -42.34 -13.68
CA SER A 187 5.50 -43.43 -12.99
C SER A 187 4.57 -44.61 -12.62
N ILE A 188 3.38 -44.33 -12.06
CA ILE A 188 2.41 -45.37 -11.70
C ILE A 188 1.94 -46.11 -12.95
N PHE A 189 1.56 -45.40 -14.03
CA PHE A 189 1.12 -46.02 -15.28
C PHE A 189 2.23 -46.80 -15.98
N SER A 190 3.51 -46.38 -15.87
CA SER A 190 4.63 -47.11 -16.43
C SER A 190 4.95 -48.41 -15.70
N LEU A 191 4.63 -48.51 -14.41
CA LEU A 191 4.80 -49.71 -13.61
C LEU A 191 3.62 -50.68 -13.80
N ASP A 192 2.39 -50.17 -13.74
CA ASP A 192 1.18 -50.96 -13.94
C ASP A 192 -0.04 -50.09 -14.30
N TRP A 193 -0.61 -50.32 -15.49
CA TRP A 193 -1.73 -49.52 -15.98
C TRP A 193 -3.04 -49.74 -15.22
N ILE A 194 -3.27 -50.95 -14.67
CA ILE A 194 -4.47 -51.28 -13.88
C ILE A 194 -4.44 -50.49 -12.57
N THR A 195 -3.31 -50.53 -11.89
CA THR A 195 -3.10 -49.74 -10.67
C THR A 195 -3.20 -48.25 -10.96
N GLY A 196 -2.68 -47.79 -12.11
CA GLY A 196 -2.82 -46.41 -12.57
C GLY A 196 -4.28 -45.97 -12.67
N LEU A 197 -5.15 -46.80 -13.25
CA LEU A 197 -6.59 -46.55 -13.33
C LEU A 197 -7.27 -46.53 -11.95
N LEU A 198 -6.88 -47.41 -11.01
CA LEU A 198 -7.40 -47.40 -9.65
C LEU A 198 -7.06 -46.11 -8.90
N VAL A 199 -5.82 -45.67 -9.01
CA VAL A 199 -5.38 -44.38 -8.40
C VAL A 199 -6.10 -43.21 -9.03
N LEU A 200 -6.30 -43.20 -10.35
CA LEU A 200 -7.06 -42.17 -11.05
C LEU A 200 -8.54 -42.17 -10.62
N ALA A 201 -9.14 -43.34 -10.45
CA ALA A 201 -10.53 -43.47 -9.98
C ALA A 201 -10.72 -42.93 -8.56
N ALA A 202 -9.71 -43.03 -7.69
CA ALA A 202 -9.72 -42.40 -6.36
C ALA A 202 -9.72 -40.86 -6.41
N GLY A 203 -9.35 -40.28 -7.54
CA GLY A 203 -9.50 -38.83 -7.79
C GLY A 203 -10.96 -38.35 -7.75
N VAL A 204 -11.92 -39.24 -8.09
CA VAL A 204 -13.36 -38.89 -8.09
C VAL A 204 -13.87 -38.56 -6.68
N PRO A 205 -13.77 -39.46 -5.68
CA PRO A 205 -14.22 -39.16 -4.32
C PRO A 205 -13.43 -37.99 -3.72
N MET A 206 -12.16 -37.85 -4.05
CA MET A 206 -11.33 -36.71 -3.61
C MET A 206 -11.81 -35.38 -4.20
N PHE A 207 -12.13 -35.33 -5.49
CA PHE A 207 -12.72 -34.17 -6.14
C PHE A 207 -14.07 -33.79 -5.53
N LEU A 208 -14.94 -34.78 -5.27
CA LEU A 208 -16.25 -34.53 -4.65
C LEU A 208 -16.11 -33.97 -3.23
N LEU A 209 -15.20 -34.53 -2.43
CA LEU A 209 -14.90 -34.05 -1.07
C LEU A 209 -14.33 -32.62 -1.11
N SER A 210 -13.39 -32.36 -2.01
CA SER A 210 -12.79 -31.02 -2.19
C SER A 210 -13.84 -29.98 -2.62
N ARG A 211 -14.73 -30.33 -3.56
CA ARG A 211 -15.82 -29.46 -4.02
C ARG A 211 -16.85 -29.20 -2.91
N TRP A 212 -17.20 -30.20 -2.12
CA TRP A 212 -18.07 -30.06 -0.97
C TRP A 212 -17.44 -29.11 0.06
N TYR A 213 -16.18 -29.35 0.42
CA TYR A 213 -15.43 -28.51 1.34
C TYR A 213 -15.34 -27.06 0.85
N GLN A 214 -14.97 -26.84 -0.41
CA GLN A 214 -14.84 -25.49 -0.99
C GLN A 214 -16.15 -24.68 -0.87
N LYS A 215 -17.30 -25.30 -1.19
CA LYS A 215 -18.59 -24.63 -1.07
C LYS A 215 -18.95 -24.27 0.38
N ARG A 216 -18.71 -25.18 1.32
CA ARG A 216 -19.06 -24.98 2.74
C ARG A 216 -18.10 -24.05 3.45
N SER A 217 -16.81 -24.17 3.20
CA SER A 217 -15.78 -23.34 3.81
C SER A 217 -15.89 -21.88 3.38
N GLN A 218 -16.21 -21.58 2.11
CA GLN A 218 -16.43 -20.20 1.65
C GLN A 218 -17.50 -19.47 2.46
N LEU A 219 -18.63 -20.14 2.74
CA LEU A 219 -19.71 -19.57 3.55
C LEU A 219 -19.27 -19.35 5.00
N ALA A 220 -18.58 -20.33 5.60
CA ALA A 220 -18.08 -20.25 6.96
C ALA A 220 -17.01 -19.15 7.11
N TYR A 221 -16.07 -19.04 6.19
CA TYR A 221 -15.04 -18.01 6.21
C TYR A 221 -15.61 -16.60 5.98
N ARG A 222 -16.63 -16.43 5.10
CA ARG A 222 -17.32 -15.15 4.95
C ARG A 222 -18.01 -14.74 6.26
N ALA A 223 -18.73 -15.65 6.89
CA ALA A 223 -19.37 -15.39 8.18
C ALA A 223 -18.34 -15.01 9.25
N SER A 224 -17.21 -15.73 9.34
CA SER A 224 -16.13 -15.45 10.28
C SER A 224 -15.53 -14.05 10.04
N ARG A 225 -15.29 -13.65 8.79
CA ARG A 225 -14.79 -12.31 8.47
C ARG A 225 -15.73 -11.20 8.90
N VAL A 226 -17.04 -11.36 8.67
CA VAL A 226 -18.05 -10.37 9.08
C VAL A 226 -18.08 -10.17 10.60
N VAL A 227 -18.06 -11.28 11.36
CA VAL A 227 -18.07 -11.21 12.82
C VAL A 227 -16.74 -10.70 13.37
N SER A 228 -15.60 -11.13 12.79
CA SER A 228 -14.27 -10.60 13.13
C SER A 228 -14.18 -9.09 12.91
N ALA A 229 -14.72 -8.59 11.79
CA ALA A 229 -14.75 -7.15 11.52
C ALA A 229 -15.53 -6.39 12.59
N LYS A 230 -16.71 -6.89 13.01
CA LYS A 230 -17.50 -6.27 14.08
C LYS A 230 -16.75 -6.23 15.41
N LEU A 231 -16.05 -7.32 15.75
CA LEU A 231 -15.25 -7.42 16.98
C LEU A 231 -14.10 -6.39 16.95
N ILE A 232 -13.38 -6.31 15.83
CA ILE A 232 -12.24 -5.39 15.66
C ILE A 232 -12.73 -3.92 15.69
N VAL A 233 -13.82 -3.60 14.99
CA VAL A 233 -14.40 -2.25 14.99
C VAL A 233 -14.76 -1.83 16.42
N HIS A 234 -15.48 -2.67 17.16
CA HIS A 234 -15.85 -2.38 18.55
C HIS A 234 -14.62 -2.18 19.45
N PHE A 235 -13.58 -2.99 19.28
CA PHE A 235 -12.30 -2.82 19.99
C PHE A 235 -11.65 -1.47 19.67
N ILE A 236 -11.54 -1.12 18.37
CA ILE A 236 -10.94 0.15 17.94
C ILE A 236 -11.74 1.34 18.47
N GLU A 237 -13.07 1.32 18.35
CA GLU A 237 -13.95 2.37 18.86
C GLU A 237 -13.78 2.53 20.38
N THR A 238 -13.75 1.42 21.13
CA THR A 238 -13.53 1.43 22.57
C THR A 238 -12.19 2.05 22.94
N MET A 239 -11.09 1.62 22.27
CA MET A 239 -9.75 2.11 22.60
C MET A 239 -9.55 3.57 22.17
N THR A 240 -10.10 3.97 21.04
CA THR A 240 -10.06 5.36 20.58
C THR A 240 -10.90 6.26 21.49
N GLY A 241 -12.08 5.77 21.90
CA GLY A 241 -13.02 6.47 22.78
C GLY A 241 -12.82 6.18 24.28
N ILE A 242 -11.69 5.63 24.70
CA ILE A 242 -11.49 5.16 26.09
C ILE A 242 -11.74 6.23 27.15
N ARG A 243 -11.42 7.50 26.84
CA ARG A 243 -11.71 8.63 27.74
C ARG A 243 -13.20 8.79 27.98
N ALA A 244 -14.04 8.64 26.96
CA ALA A 244 -15.50 8.69 27.10
C ALA A 244 -16.02 7.50 27.90
N VAL A 245 -15.54 6.28 27.60
CA VAL A 245 -15.89 5.08 28.37
C VAL A 245 -15.61 5.27 29.86
N LYS A 246 -14.41 5.82 30.19
CA LYS A 246 -13.99 6.12 31.56
C LYS A 246 -14.81 7.24 32.21
N ALA A 247 -15.03 8.34 31.47
CA ALA A 247 -15.80 9.49 31.97
C ALA A 247 -17.25 9.11 32.32
N PHE A 248 -17.88 8.26 31.51
CA PHE A 248 -19.27 7.81 31.71
C PHE A 248 -19.37 6.49 32.47
N ARG A 249 -18.24 5.90 32.93
CA ARG A 249 -18.18 4.64 33.72
C ARG A 249 -18.92 3.47 33.05
N ARG A 250 -18.75 3.34 31.72
CA ARG A 250 -19.45 2.32 30.91
C ARG A 250 -18.60 1.08 30.63
N GLU A 251 -17.57 0.81 31.43
CA GLU A 251 -16.67 -0.34 31.25
C GLU A 251 -17.40 -1.67 31.26
N ARG A 252 -18.36 -1.84 32.19
CA ARG A 252 -19.11 -3.11 32.31
C ARG A 252 -19.97 -3.39 31.08
N ASP A 253 -20.72 -2.39 30.63
CA ASP A 253 -21.60 -2.52 29.45
C ASP A 253 -20.79 -2.80 28.20
N ASN A 254 -19.65 -2.09 28.06
CA ASN A 254 -18.74 -2.24 26.94
C ASN A 254 -18.04 -3.61 26.92
N ALA A 255 -17.63 -4.11 28.11
CA ALA A 255 -17.05 -5.44 28.25
C ALA A 255 -18.09 -6.53 27.91
N ALA A 256 -19.32 -6.43 28.43
CA ALA A 256 -20.38 -7.38 28.10
C ALA A 256 -20.68 -7.44 26.60
N ARG A 257 -20.65 -6.29 25.92
CA ARG A 257 -20.82 -6.23 24.47
C ARG A 257 -19.66 -6.89 23.71
N TYR A 258 -18.43 -6.67 24.17
CA TYR A 258 -17.25 -7.31 23.61
C TYR A 258 -17.28 -8.83 23.79
N ASP A 259 -17.64 -9.30 24.99
CA ASP A 259 -17.76 -10.73 25.30
C ASP A 259 -18.79 -11.42 24.40
N GLN A 260 -19.94 -10.76 24.14
CA GLN A 260 -20.93 -11.26 23.19
C GLN A 260 -20.38 -11.40 21.78
N LEU A 261 -19.68 -10.37 21.28
CA LEU A 261 -19.06 -10.39 19.95
C LEU A 261 -17.95 -11.44 19.86
N ALA A 262 -17.16 -11.62 20.93
CA ALA A 262 -16.11 -12.62 21.02
C ALA A 262 -16.70 -14.05 20.99
N GLU A 263 -17.81 -14.28 21.70
CA GLU A 263 -18.51 -15.57 21.69
C GLU A 263 -19.12 -15.87 20.31
N ASP A 264 -19.69 -14.89 19.63
CA ASP A 264 -20.18 -15.04 18.26
C ASP A 264 -19.03 -15.38 17.29
N TYR A 265 -17.87 -14.70 17.45
CA TYR A 265 -16.68 -15.02 16.68
C TYR A 265 -16.19 -16.44 16.95
N ARG A 266 -16.17 -16.87 18.22
CA ARG A 266 -15.82 -18.24 18.60
C ARG A 266 -16.70 -19.26 17.89
N LYS A 267 -18.03 -19.07 17.89
CA LYS A 267 -19.01 -19.99 17.27
C LYS A 267 -18.76 -20.15 15.77
N VAL A 268 -18.60 -19.06 15.03
CA VAL A 268 -18.37 -19.12 13.57
C VAL A 268 -17.01 -19.68 13.23
N THR A 269 -15.99 -19.40 14.07
CA THR A 269 -14.63 -19.93 13.89
C THR A 269 -14.57 -21.44 14.15
N VAL A 270 -15.21 -21.92 15.22
CA VAL A 270 -15.32 -23.37 15.51
C VAL A 270 -16.00 -24.11 14.35
N ARG A 271 -17.05 -23.52 13.75
CA ARG A 271 -17.70 -24.12 12.57
C ARG A 271 -16.73 -24.24 11.37
N SER A 272 -15.89 -23.24 11.17
CA SER A 272 -14.86 -23.27 10.12
C SER A 272 -13.79 -24.35 10.38
N ILE A 273 -13.34 -24.46 11.65
CA ILE A 273 -12.36 -25.46 12.07
C ILE A 273 -12.93 -26.88 11.93
N ASN A 274 -14.20 -27.11 12.30
CA ASN A 274 -14.86 -28.39 12.17
C ASN A 274 -14.94 -28.86 10.70
N LEU A 275 -15.13 -27.94 9.74
CA LEU A 275 -15.06 -28.27 8.31
C LEU A 275 -13.68 -28.76 7.91
N ASN A 276 -12.61 -28.14 8.40
CA ASN A 276 -11.23 -28.61 8.22
C ASN A 276 -11.01 -29.97 8.89
N GLY A 277 -11.58 -30.17 10.09
CA GLY A 277 -11.52 -31.44 10.84
C GLY A 277 -12.20 -32.61 10.13
N ILE A 278 -13.11 -32.35 9.19
CA ILE A 278 -13.69 -33.39 8.30
C ILE A 278 -12.86 -33.53 7.02
N PHE A 279 -12.44 -32.42 6.42
CA PHE A 279 -11.77 -32.41 5.14
C PHE A 279 -10.40 -33.09 5.17
N GLN A 280 -9.53 -32.71 6.10
CA GLN A 280 -8.17 -33.24 6.19
C GLN A 280 -8.14 -34.75 6.48
N PRO A 281 -8.83 -35.28 7.52
CA PRO A 281 -8.90 -36.72 7.72
C PRO A 281 -9.62 -37.48 6.58
N GLY A 282 -10.60 -36.84 5.95
CA GLY A 282 -11.29 -37.40 4.78
C GLY A 282 -10.34 -37.65 3.60
N LEU A 283 -9.44 -36.68 3.31
CA LEU A 283 -8.40 -36.88 2.29
C LEU A 283 -7.45 -38.02 2.65
N VAL A 284 -7.01 -38.08 3.92
CA VAL A 284 -6.14 -39.14 4.42
C VAL A 284 -6.83 -40.49 4.33
N LEU A 285 -8.12 -40.60 4.65
CA LEU A 285 -8.91 -41.80 4.55
C LEU A 285 -9.00 -42.28 3.10
N ILE A 286 -9.35 -41.41 2.16
CA ILE A 286 -9.40 -41.78 0.72
C ILE A 286 -8.03 -42.26 0.26
N GLY A 287 -6.95 -41.60 0.63
CA GLY A 287 -5.59 -41.99 0.32
C GLY A 287 -5.24 -43.39 0.86
N ASN A 288 -5.54 -43.68 2.13
CA ASN A 288 -5.27 -44.95 2.76
C ASN A 288 -6.13 -46.08 2.20
N VAL A 289 -7.42 -45.83 1.89
CA VAL A 289 -8.29 -46.80 1.20
C VAL A 289 -7.74 -47.11 -0.18
N THR A 290 -7.26 -46.11 -0.91
CA THR A 290 -6.62 -46.31 -2.23
C THR A 290 -5.38 -47.19 -2.10
N VAL A 291 -4.51 -46.92 -1.11
CA VAL A 291 -3.32 -47.73 -0.83
C VAL A 291 -3.71 -49.20 -0.50
N ALA A 292 -4.76 -49.40 0.32
CA ALA A 292 -5.25 -50.72 0.66
C ALA A 292 -5.77 -51.48 -0.58
N VAL A 293 -6.52 -50.81 -1.47
CA VAL A 293 -7.01 -51.40 -2.72
C VAL A 293 -5.84 -51.74 -3.67
N VAL A 294 -4.86 -50.86 -3.80
CA VAL A 294 -3.64 -51.11 -4.59
C VAL A 294 -2.85 -52.27 -4.02
N LEU A 295 -2.73 -52.38 -2.69
CA LEU A 295 -2.07 -53.52 -2.04
C LEU A 295 -2.80 -54.84 -2.33
N LEU A 296 -4.13 -54.85 -2.22
CA LEU A 296 -4.94 -56.01 -2.45
C LEU A 296 -4.83 -56.50 -3.92
N VAL A 297 -5.13 -55.59 -4.86
CA VAL A 297 -5.10 -55.91 -6.30
C VAL A 297 -3.69 -56.24 -6.78
N GLY A 298 -2.69 -55.40 -6.38
CA GLY A 298 -1.29 -55.63 -6.71
C GLY A 298 -0.73 -56.91 -6.08
N GLY A 299 -1.14 -57.21 -4.83
CA GLY A 299 -0.77 -58.45 -4.15
C GLY A 299 -1.26 -59.72 -4.90
N PHE A 300 -2.50 -59.76 -5.35
CA PHE A 300 -2.99 -60.85 -6.20
C PHE A 300 -2.21 -60.97 -7.51
N ARG A 301 -1.89 -59.83 -8.15
CA ARG A 301 -1.09 -59.82 -9.37
C ARG A 301 0.36 -60.30 -9.17
N VAL A 302 0.93 -60.06 -8.00
CA VAL A 302 2.24 -60.63 -7.65
C VAL A 302 2.15 -62.15 -7.49
N LEU A 303 1.09 -62.66 -6.84
CA LEU A 303 0.85 -64.11 -6.69
C LEU A 303 0.65 -64.80 -8.04
N ASP A 304 -0.03 -64.14 -8.98
CA ASP A 304 -0.24 -64.61 -10.33
C ASP A 304 0.99 -64.46 -11.26
N GLY A 305 2.11 -63.91 -10.73
CA GLY A 305 3.32 -63.67 -11.51
C GLY A 305 3.24 -62.50 -12.50
N GLY A 306 2.13 -61.74 -12.48
CA GLY A 306 1.91 -60.59 -13.38
C GLY A 306 2.56 -59.30 -12.95
N MET A 307 3.15 -59.23 -11.74
CA MET A 307 3.83 -58.06 -11.20
C MET A 307 4.99 -58.45 -10.28
N ALA A 308 6.09 -57.72 -10.33
CA ALA A 308 7.21 -57.91 -9.42
C ALA A 308 6.94 -57.25 -8.03
N VAL A 309 7.55 -57.77 -6.98
CA VAL A 309 7.36 -57.30 -5.59
C VAL A 309 7.85 -55.88 -5.42
N GLY A 310 8.98 -55.52 -6.02
CA GLY A 310 9.53 -54.17 -5.97
C GLY A 310 8.62 -53.18 -6.70
N ALA A 311 8.02 -53.58 -7.83
CA ALA A 311 7.02 -52.75 -8.52
C ALA A 311 5.81 -52.45 -7.62
N LEU A 312 5.28 -53.48 -6.90
CA LEU A 312 4.19 -53.30 -5.93
C LEU A 312 4.57 -52.30 -4.83
N LEU A 313 5.78 -52.41 -4.26
CA LEU A 313 6.23 -51.51 -3.21
C LEU A 313 6.37 -50.09 -3.73
N ALA A 314 6.92 -49.89 -4.92
CA ALA A 314 7.00 -48.56 -5.56
C ALA A 314 5.62 -47.95 -5.80
N LEU A 315 4.63 -48.77 -6.27
CA LEU A 315 3.25 -48.34 -6.47
C LEU A 315 2.58 -47.90 -5.16
N LEU A 316 2.79 -48.61 -4.05
CA LEU A 316 2.28 -48.23 -2.74
C LEU A 316 2.88 -46.90 -2.26
N LEU A 317 4.21 -46.72 -2.40
CA LEU A 317 4.91 -45.47 -2.04
C LEU A 317 4.46 -44.31 -2.92
N ALA A 318 4.34 -44.51 -4.22
CA ALA A 318 3.88 -43.51 -5.18
C ALA A 318 2.43 -43.09 -4.90
N THR A 319 1.52 -44.07 -4.68
CA THR A 319 0.10 -43.86 -4.38
C THR A 319 -0.06 -43.04 -3.09
N LYS A 320 0.67 -43.37 -2.02
CA LYS A 320 0.63 -42.65 -0.75
C LYS A 320 1.04 -41.18 -0.90
N ARG A 321 1.99 -40.88 -1.78
CA ARG A 321 2.49 -39.52 -2.02
C ARG A 321 1.69 -38.75 -3.07
N PHE A 322 0.99 -39.43 -3.97
CA PHE A 322 0.28 -38.84 -5.10
C PHE A 322 -0.71 -37.74 -4.69
N PHE A 323 -1.42 -37.96 -3.59
CA PHE A 323 -2.47 -37.03 -3.13
C PHE A 323 -1.96 -35.90 -2.19
N GLN A 324 -0.68 -35.91 -1.82
CA GLN A 324 -0.13 -34.89 -0.92
C GLN A 324 -0.31 -33.44 -1.39
N PRO A 325 -0.21 -33.08 -2.69
CA PRO A 325 -0.37 -31.72 -3.15
C PRO A 325 -1.82 -31.20 -3.16
N VAL A 326 -2.83 -32.06 -3.02
CA VAL A 326 -4.25 -31.66 -3.16
C VAL A 326 -4.69 -30.60 -2.14
N PRO A 327 -4.34 -30.68 -0.85
CA PRO A 327 -4.62 -29.62 0.12
C PRO A 327 -4.01 -28.27 -0.27
N ASP A 328 -2.77 -28.28 -0.75
CA ASP A 328 -2.04 -27.05 -1.13
C ASP A 328 -2.68 -26.38 -2.35
N MET A 329 -3.16 -27.19 -3.32
CA MET A 329 -3.90 -26.70 -4.49
C MET A 329 -5.25 -26.07 -4.09
N ALA A 330 -5.91 -26.58 -3.05
CA ALA A 330 -7.15 -25.99 -2.54
C ALA A 330 -6.88 -24.63 -1.86
N MET A 331 -5.76 -24.49 -1.15
CA MET A 331 -5.34 -23.23 -0.53
C MET A 331 -4.92 -22.19 -1.57
N PHE A 332 -4.27 -22.61 -2.65
CA PHE A 332 -3.90 -21.73 -3.76
C PHE A 332 -5.07 -20.89 -4.28
N TYR A 333 -6.25 -21.47 -4.38
CA TYR A 333 -7.43 -20.76 -4.88
C TYR A 333 -7.78 -19.53 -4.02
N ASN A 334 -7.64 -19.63 -2.71
CA ASN A 334 -7.89 -18.52 -1.79
C ASN A 334 -6.84 -17.40 -1.95
N SER A 335 -5.56 -17.77 -2.00
CA SER A 335 -4.47 -16.80 -2.21
C SER A 335 -4.60 -16.15 -3.60
N PHE A 336 -5.03 -16.90 -4.61
CA PHE A 336 -5.31 -16.35 -5.95
C PHE A 336 -6.44 -15.33 -5.96
N GLN A 337 -7.56 -15.60 -5.28
CA GLN A 337 -8.66 -14.64 -5.17
C GLN A 337 -8.24 -13.37 -4.43
N SER A 338 -7.48 -13.51 -3.32
CA SER A 338 -6.98 -12.36 -2.56
C SER A 338 -6.03 -11.51 -3.40
N ALA A 339 -5.12 -12.16 -4.11
CA ALA A 339 -4.16 -11.47 -4.99
C ALA A 339 -4.84 -10.83 -6.21
N GLN A 340 -5.88 -11.47 -6.76
CA GLN A 340 -6.68 -10.87 -7.84
C GLN A 340 -7.33 -9.57 -7.37
N ALA A 341 -8.00 -9.57 -6.21
CA ALA A 341 -8.61 -8.37 -5.64
C ALA A 341 -7.56 -7.27 -5.36
N ALA A 342 -6.37 -7.65 -4.87
CA ALA A 342 -5.26 -6.73 -4.66
C ALA A 342 -4.74 -6.13 -5.98
N LEU A 343 -4.57 -6.95 -7.03
CA LEU A 343 -4.17 -6.49 -8.37
C LEU A 343 -5.19 -5.52 -8.97
N GLU A 344 -6.48 -5.77 -8.79
CA GLU A 344 -7.56 -4.88 -9.24
C GLU A 344 -7.41 -3.49 -8.63
N LYS A 345 -7.24 -3.43 -7.32
CA LYS A 345 -7.07 -2.18 -6.57
C LYS A 345 -5.78 -1.45 -6.93
N VAL A 346 -4.65 -2.16 -6.94
CA VAL A 346 -3.34 -1.57 -7.27
C VAL A 346 -3.30 -1.10 -8.72
N SER A 347 -3.86 -1.87 -9.66
CA SER A 347 -3.93 -1.45 -11.06
C SER A 347 -4.85 -0.24 -11.25
N GLY A 348 -5.93 -0.11 -10.46
CA GLY A 348 -6.80 1.07 -10.42
C GLY A 348 -6.03 2.31 -10.03
N LEU A 349 -5.29 2.22 -8.93
CA LEU A 349 -4.45 3.32 -8.46
C LEU A 349 -3.39 3.73 -9.48
N LEU A 350 -2.74 2.78 -10.17
CA LEU A 350 -1.70 3.07 -11.17
C LEU A 350 -2.24 3.67 -12.47
N GLU A 351 -3.52 3.51 -12.78
CA GLU A 351 -4.18 4.12 -13.94
C GLU A 351 -4.85 5.46 -13.62
N GLU A 352 -4.89 5.88 -12.35
CA GLU A 352 -5.41 7.18 -11.97
C GLU A 352 -4.59 8.29 -12.62
N VAL A 353 -5.26 9.29 -13.16
CA VAL A 353 -4.60 10.36 -13.92
C VAL A 353 -4.63 11.64 -13.10
N PRO A 354 -3.47 12.32 -12.89
CA PRO A 354 -3.45 13.61 -12.22
C PRO A 354 -4.37 14.61 -12.90
N THR A 355 -5.23 15.29 -12.14
CA THR A 355 -6.11 16.35 -12.63
C THR A 355 -5.31 17.61 -12.96
N VAL A 356 -4.28 17.92 -12.17
CA VAL A 356 -3.33 19.01 -12.41
C VAL A 356 -2.08 18.42 -13.08
N ARG A 357 -1.89 18.72 -14.36
CA ARG A 357 -0.77 18.17 -15.15
C ARG A 357 0.32 19.22 -15.35
N PRO A 358 1.60 18.84 -15.28
CA PRO A 358 2.68 19.74 -15.69
C PRO A 358 2.55 20.05 -17.20
N PRO A 359 2.88 21.28 -17.64
CA PRO A 359 2.84 21.63 -19.04
C PRO A 359 3.91 20.88 -19.84
N ARG A 360 3.62 20.60 -21.12
CA ARG A 360 4.60 19.97 -22.03
C ARG A 360 5.73 20.93 -22.41
N HIS A 361 5.41 22.20 -22.53
CA HIS A 361 6.34 23.28 -22.88
C HIS A 361 6.17 24.38 -21.84
N PRO A 362 6.90 24.29 -20.69
CA PRO A 362 6.78 25.27 -19.63
C PRO A 362 7.32 26.62 -20.06
N VAL A 363 6.59 27.69 -19.68
CA VAL A 363 7.07 29.06 -19.82
C VAL A 363 7.98 29.35 -18.63
N PRO A 364 9.21 29.83 -18.82
CA PRO A 364 10.11 30.13 -17.71
C PRO A 364 9.69 31.41 -16.98
N LEU A 365 9.81 31.39 -15.65
CA LEU A 365 9.60 32.55 -14.78
C LEU A 365 10.85 32.79 -13.90
N PRO A 366 11.90 33.42 -14.45
CA PRO A 366 13.21 33.48 -13.79
C PRO A 366 13.20 34.34 -12.52
N ASN A 367 12.50 35.48 -12.52
CA ASN A 367 12.46 36.47 -11.41
C ASN A 367 11.02 36.80 -11.08
N PRO A 368 10.28 35.93 -10.34
CA PRO A 368 8.91 36.21 -9.97
C PRO A 368 8.81 37.42 -9.05
N ARG A 369 7.89 38.35 -9.37
CA ARG A 369 7.58 39.55 -8.56
C ARG A 369 6.39 39.34 -7.65
N GLY A 370 5.48 38.42 -8.04
CA GLY A 370 4.34 38.02 -7.26
C GLY A 370 3.04 38.76 -7.59
N GLU A 371 2.90 39.36 -8.78
CA GLU A 371 1.65 39.95 -9.25
C GLU A 371 0.66 38.80 -9.63
N ILE A 372 -0.56 38.83 -9.09
CA ILE A 372 -1.57 37.79 -9.29
C ILE A 372 -2.81 38.39 -9.94
N ASP A 373 -3.22 37.82 -11.07
CA ASP A 373 -4.45 38.20 -11.79
C ASP A 373 -5.42 37.04 -11.95
N PHE A 374 -6.65 37.23 -11.49
CA PHE A 374 -7.80 36.39 -11.81
C PHE A 374 -8.60 37.09 -12.89
N ARG A 375 -8.82 36.42 -14.02
CA ARG A 375 -9.60 36.94 -15.15
C ARG A 375 -10.71 35.98 -15.49
N GLY A 376 -11.95 36.33 -15.12
CA GLY A 376 -13.13 35.50 -15.33
C GLY A 376 -12.99 34.10 -14.73
N VAL A 377 -12.32 33.95 -13.61
CA VAL A 377 -12.03 32.65 -13.00
C VAL A 377 -13.29 32.03 -12.41
N GLU A 378 -13.61 30.83 -12.85
CA GLU A 378 -14.66 29.98 -12.27
C GLU A 378 -14.03 28.67 -11.76
N PHE A 379 -14.53 28.18 -10.61
CA PHE A 379 -14.04 26.93 -10.06
C PHE A 379 -15.12 26.10 -9.37
N ARG A 380 -15.03 24.76 -9.58
CA ARG A 380 -15.80 23.72 -8.88
C ARG A 380 -14.92 22.52 -8.58
N TYR A 381 -15.19 21.81 -7.50
CA TYR A 381 -14.52 20.55 -7.18
C TYR A 381 -15.19 19.40 -7.95
N GLY A 382 -14.46 18.80 -8.89
CA GLY A 382 -14.96 17.70 -9.71
C GLY A 382 -16.27 18.06 -10.45
N ALA A 383 -17.33 17.26 -10.24
CA ALA A 383 -18.67 17.50 -10.77
C ALA A 383 -19.62 18.21 -9.78
N GLY A 384 -19.08 18.76 -8.68
CA GLY A 384 -19.85 19.43 -7.64
C GLY A 384 -20.37 20.82 -8.05
N PRO A 385 -21.04 21.53 -7.13
CA PRO A 385 -21.50 22.90 -7.36
C PRO A 385 -20.32 23.85 -7.57
N ILE A 386 -20.60 24.99 -8.20
CA ILE A 386 -19.63 26.08 -8.36
C ILE A 386 -19.31 26.64 -6.96
N VAL A 387 -18.03 26.68 -6.62
CA VAL A 387 -17.53 27.21 -5.34
C VAL A 387 -16.99 28.62 -5.49
N VAL A 388 -16.33 28.92 -6.61
CA VAL A 388 -15.94 30.27 -6.99
C VAL A 388 -16.66 30.58 -8.30
N PRO A 389 -17.73 31.38 -8.26
CA PRO A 389 -18.36 31.90 -9.48
C PRO A 389 -17.42 32.93 -10.13
N THR A 390 -17.71 33.35 -11.35
CA THR A 390 -16.86 34.25 -12.12
C THR A 390 -16.23 35.35 -11.25
N LEU A 391 -14.89 35.30 -11.13
CA LEU A 391 -14.09 36.20 -10.31
C LEU A 391 -13.06 36.92 -11.17
N ASP A 392 -13.06 38.25 -11.09
CA ASP A 392 -12.00 39.14 -11.56
C ASP A 392 -11.37 39.78 -10.34
N LEU A 393 -10.06 39.58 -10.14
CA LEU A 393 -9.32 40.13 -9.00
C LEU A 393 -7.88 40.33 -9.39
N HIS A 394 -7.36 41.51 -9.09
CA HIS A 394 -5.94 41.85 -9.24
C HIS A 394 -5.28 42.10 -7.88
N ILE A 395 -4.16 41.42 -7.64
CA ILE A 395 -3.32 41.58 -6.45
C ILE A 395 -1.94 42.04 -6.93
N PRO A 396 -1.58 43.29 -6.68
CA PRO A 396 -0.26 43.83 -7.04
C PRO A 396 0.89 43.10 -6.35
N ALA A 397 2.05 43.11 -6.98
CA ALA A 397 3.28 42.56 -6.38
C ALA A 397 3.61 43.31 -5.06
N GLY A 398 3.95 42.57 -4.02
CA GLY A 398 4.32 43.10 -2.71
C GLY A 398 3.15 43.44 -1.80
N GLN A 399 1.89 43.30 -2.21
CA GLN A 399 0.72 43.57 -1.40
C GLN A 399 0.38 42.42 -0.44
N THR A 400 0.10 42.75 0.82
CA THR A 400 -0.44 41.82 1.81
C THR A 400 -1.97 41.89 1.82
N VAL A 401 -2.63 40.81 1.44
CA VAL A 401 -4.09 40.71 1.33
C VAL A 401 -4.64 39.73 2.37
N ALA A 402 -5.54 40.21 3.24
CA ALA A 402 -6.29 39.34 4.14
C ALA A 402 -7.61 38.94 3.49
N VAL A 403 -7.92 37.64 3.52
CA VAL A 403 -9.19 37.05 3.06
C VAL A 403 -10.01 36.61 4.26
N VAL A 404 -11.16 37.24 4.46
CA VAL A 404 -12.08 37.01 5.58
C VAL A 404 -13.44 36.54 5.10
N GLY A 405 -14.25 35.93 5.97
CA GLY A 405 -15.60 35.48 5.66
C GLY A 405 -15.95 34.22 6.43
N GLN A 406 -17.20 33.78 6.33
CA GLN A 406 -17.70 32.60 7.03
C GLN A 406 -16.99 31.32 6.57
N THR A 407 -17.01 30.28 7.44
CA THR A 407 -16.52 28.94 7.07
C THR A 407 -17.32 28.40 5.87
N GLY A 408 -16.63 27.89 4.86
CA GLY A 408 -17.28 27.43 3.62
C GLY A 408 -17.45 28.49 2.55
N ALA A 409 -17.15 29.77 2.80
CA ALA A 409 -17.30 30.86 1.83
C ALA A 409 -16.37 30.78 0.60
N GLY A 410 -15.41 29.86 0.55
CA GLY A 410 -14.46 29.70 -0.58
C GLY A 410 -13.05 30.25 -0.35
N LYS A 411 -12.72 30.77 0.84
CA LYS A 411 -11.40 31.38 1.16
C LYS A 411 -10.23 30.43 0.87
N SER A 412 -10.23 29.23 1.46
CA SER A 412 -9.16 28.23 1.25
C SER A 412 -9.13 27.72 -0.20
N THR A 413 -10.25 27.82 -0.93
CA THR A 413 -10.28 27.50 -2.36
C THR A 413 -9.45 28.49 -3.17
N LEU A 414 -9.55 29.80 -2.90
CA LEU A 414 -8.71 30.82 -3.54
C LEU A 414 -7.22 30.55 -3.30
N ALA A 415 -6.85 30.26 -2.06
CA ALA A 415 -5.48 29.90 -1.69
C ALA A 415 -4.98 28.66 -2.44
N LYS A 416 -5.81 27.60 -2.52
CA LYS A 416 -5.48 26.37 -3.26
C LYS A 416 -5.35 26.57 -4.77
N LEU A 417 -6.11 27.51 -5.35
CA LEU A 417 -6.00 27.88 -6.77
C LEU A 417 -4.70 28.64 -7.04
N ILE A 418 -4.31 29.62 -6.20
CA ILE A 418 -3.05 30.34 -6.32
C ILE A 418 -1.85 29.38 -6.14
N ALA A 419 -1.91 28.47 -5.17
CA ALA A 419 -0.90 27.43 -4.99
C ALA A 419 -0.87 26.38 -6.14
N ARG A 420 -1.82 26.48 -7.07
CA ARG A 420 -2.03 25.52 -8.16
C ARG A 420 -2.16 24.06 -7.67
N PHE A 421 -2.82 23.86 -6.54
CA PHE A 421 -3.24 22.50 -6.14
C PHE A 421 -4.42 22.02 -6.97
N TYR A 422 -5.15 22.96 -7.57
CA TYR A 422 -6.22 22.75 -8.53
C TYR A 422 -6.06 23.72 -9.70
N ASP A 423 -6.41 23.30 -10.90
CA ASP A 423 -6.53 24.19 -12.06
C ASP A 423 -7.96 24.78 -12.11
N VAL A 424 -8.09 26.01 -12.58
CA VAL A 424 -9.39 26.70 -12.74
C VAL A 424 -10.29 25.95 -13.73
N THR A 425 -11.61 25.99 -13.50
CA THR A 425 -12.60 25.36 -14.39
C THR A 425 -12.81 26.19 -15.65
N ALA A 426 -12.84 27.52 -15.51
CA ALA A 426 -12.94 28.48 -16.61
C ALA A 426 -12.14 29.75 -16.26
N GLY A 427 -11.87 30.58 -17.24
CA GLY A 427 -11.05 31.79 -17.08
C GLY A 427 -9.55 31.51 -17.05
N SER A 428 -8.78 32.46 -16.53
CA SER A 428 -7.33 32.32 -16.38
C SER A 428 -6.85 32.94 -15.07
N LEU A 429 -5.90 32.23 -14.43
CA LEU A 429 -5.16 32.71 -13.25
C LEU A 429 -3.69 32.82 -13.62
N THR A 430 -3.12 34.03 -13.49
CA THR A 430 -1.75 34.31 -13.92
C THR A 430 -0.90 34.80 -12.73
N LEU A 431 0.40 34.51 -12.82
CA LEU A 431 1.45 35.06 -11.96
C LEU A 431 2.41 35.83 -12.85
N ASP A 432 2.59 37.13 -12.59
CA ASP A 432 3.41 38.02 -13.41
C ASP A 432 3.08 37.96 -14.90
N GLY A 433 1.78 37.83 -15.22
CA GLY A 433 1.27 37.74 -16.59
C GLY A 433 1.36 36.34 -17.23
N VAL A 434 2.03 35.35 -16.59
CA VAL A 434 2.11 33.96 -17.07
C VAL A 434 1.04 33.11 -16.42
N ALA A 435 0.27 32.36 -17.20
CA ALA A 435 -0.75 31.48 -16.64
C ALA A 435 -0.12 30.38 -15.78
N LEU A 436 -0.66 30.16 -14.57
CA LEU A 436 -0.10 29.19 -13.63
C LEU A 436 0.01 27.78 -14.23
N ARG A 437 -0.95 27.41 -15.10
CA ARG A 437 -0.93 26.10 -15.78
C ARG A 437 0.25 25.91 -16.73
N ASP A 438 0.86 27.00 -17.18
CA ASP A 438 1.98 26.99 -18.14
C ASP A 438 3.34 27.07 -17.44
N LEU A 439 3.38 27.28 -16.12
CA LEU A 439 4.60 27.29 -15.31
C LEU A 439 5.07 25.87 -14.97
N SER A 440 6.39 25.70 -14.93
CA SER A 440 6.98 24.43 -14.49
C SER A 440 6.73 24.19 -12.98
N PRO A 441 6.66 22.92 -12.51
CA PRO A 441 6.59 22.63 -11.07
C PRO A 441 7.77 23.20 -10.25
N ALA A 442 8.93 23.41 -10.89
CA ALA A 442 10.11 23.99 -10.26
C ALA A 442 9.93 25.52 -10.07
N ASP A 443 9.42 26.21 -11.10
CA ASP A 443 9.15 27.66 -11.00
C ASP A 443 8.02 27.94 -10.02
N LEU A 444 6.95 27.15 -10.02
CA LEU A 444 5.86 27.27 -9.05
C LEU A 444 6.36 27.14 -7.61
N ARG A 445 7.19 26.11 -7.30
CA ARG A 445 7.75 25.91 -5.95
C ARG A 445 8.66 27.06 -5.51
N ARG A 446 9.39 27.66 -6.44
CA ARG A 446 10.24 28.83 -6.15
C ARG A 446 9.42 30.09 -5.96
N ALA A 447 8.35 30.26 -6.74
CA ALA A 447 7.55 31.47 -6.73
C ALA A 447 6.51 31.50 -5.62
N ILE A 448 5.89 30.38 -5.28
CA ILE A 448 4.74 30.30 -4.37
C ILE A 448 5.00 29.27 -3.26
N VAL A 449 4.85 29.71 -2.02
CA VAL A 449 4.90 28.84 -0.84
C VAL A 449 3.60 28.99 -0.04
N MET A 450 3.02 27.88 0.37
CA MET A 450 1.85 27.85 1.23
C MET A 450 2.22 27.27 2.60
N VAL A 451 1.92 28.01 3.64
CA VAL A 451 1.96 27.57 5.04
C VAL A 451 0.55 27.12 5.41
N THR A 452 0.39 25.85 5.70
CA THR A 452 -0.90 25.24 6.02
C THR A 452 -1.27 25.44 7.49
N GLN A 453 -2.56 25.32 7.80
CA GLN A 453 -3.11 25.44 9.15
C GLN A 453 -2.42 24.50 10.16
N GLU A 454 -2.20 23.23 9.79
CA GLU A 454 -1.42 22.28 10.58
C GLU A 454 0.01 22.20 10.06
N ALA A 455 0.97 22.70 10.85
CA ALA A 455 2.39 22.59 10.53
C ALA A 455 2.86 21.13 10.69
N PHE A 456 3.13 20.48 9.56
CA PHE A 456 3.64 19.11 9.54
C PHE A 456 5.17 19.09 9.64
N LEU A 457 5.71 18.27 10.57
CA LEU A 457 7.14 18.00 10.67
C LEU A 457 7.44 16.57 10.25
N PHE A 458 8.44 16.41 9.41
CA PHE A 458 8.98 15.10 9.05
C PHE A 458 9.91 14.58 10.13
N SER A 459 10.04 13.27 10.26
CA SER A 459 11.07 12.65 11.12
C SER A 459 12.45 13.08 10.66
N GLY A 460 13.31 13.44 11.60
CA GLY A 460 14.63 14.00 11.37
C GLY A 460 14.90 15.19 12.29
N SER A 461 15.99 15.90 12.09
CA SER A 461 16.39 17.03 12.91
C SER A 461 15.53 18.26 12.66
N VAL A 462 15.56 19.22 13.59
CA VAL A 462 14.98 20.56 13.41
C VAL A 462 15.57 21.22 12.16
N ALA A 463 16.88 21.13 11.99
CA ALA A 463 17.58 21.69 10.83
C ALA A 463 17.08 21.09 9.51
N ASP A 464 16.97 19.74 9.41
CA ASP A 464 16.43 19.07 8.23
C ASP A 464 15.02 19.56 7.89
N ASN A 465 14.22 19.74 8.92
CA ASN A 465 12.86 20.24 8.77
C ASN A 465 12.80 21.68 8.26
N ILE A 466 13.69 22.58 8.68
CA ILE A 466 13.78 23.94 8.15
C ILE A 466 14.35 23.92 6.72
N ALA A 467 15.39 23.12 6.48
CA ALA A 467 16.03 22.97 5.17
C ALA A 467 15.09 22.46 4.05
N LEU A 468 13.90 21.93 4.37
CA LEU A 468 12.90 21.63 3.35
C LEU A 468 12.50 22.84 2.50
N GLY A 469 12.64 24.06 3.03
CA GLY A 469 12.42 25.31 2.28
C GLY A 469 13.46 25.49 1.16
N ASN A 470 14.72 25.15 1.43
CA ASN A 470 15.82 25.14 0.47
C ASN A 470 16.80 24.00 0.82
N PRO A 471 16.71 22.82 0.15
CA PRO A 471 17.56 21.67 0.46
C PRO A 471 19.06 21.89 0.24
N SER A 472 19.46 22.95 -0.47
CA SER A 472 20.87 23.32 -0.70
C SER A 472 21.40 24.33 0.33
N ALA A 473 20.56 24.79 1.28
CA ALA A 473 20.95 25.77 2.27
C ALA A 473 22.00 25.23 3.24
N SER A 474 22.98 26.06 3.55
CA SER A 474 24.00 25.80 4.56
C SER A 474 23.41 25.92 5.99
N ARG A 475 24.11 25.35 6.98
CA ARG A 475 23.70 25.46 8.39
C ARG A 475 23.53 26.92 8.86
N PRO A 476 24.43 27.86 8.55
CA PRO A 476 24.25 29.26 8.91
C PRO A 476 22.99 29.92 8.30
N GLU A 477 22.61 29.54 7.06
CA GLU A 477 21.38 30.03 6.43
C GLU A 477 20.12 29.47 7.12
N VAL A 478 20.13 28.20 7.53
CA VAL A 478 19.05 27.59 8.32
C VAL A 478 18.89 28.31 9.65
N GLU A 479 20.00 28.61 10.35
CA GLU A 479 19.98 29.33 11.61
C GLU A 479 19.54 30.81 11.44
N ALA A 480 19.97 31.45 10.36
CA ALA A 480 19.53 32.80 10.02
C ALA A 480 18.01 32.84 9.78
N ALA A 481 17.46 31.90 9.05
CA ALA A 481 16.02 31.77 8.83
C ALA A 481 15.25 31.56 10.15
N ALA A 482 15.76 30.74 11.04
CA ALA A 482 15.16 30.54 12.36
C ALA A 482 15.22 31.80 13.25
N ARG A 483 16.32 32.54 13.21
CA ARG A 483 16.44 33.84 13.92
C ARG A 483 15.47 34.86 13.36
N ALA A 484 15.35 34.93 12.04
CA ALA A 484 14.45 35.88 11.36
C ALA A 484 13.00 35.76 11.83
N VAL A 485 12.51 34.53 12.06
CA VAL A 485 11.13 34.31 12.52
C VAL A 485 11.01 34.15 14.05
N GLY A 486 12.10 34.32 14.81
CA GLY A 486 12.10 34.21 16.27
C GLY A 486 12.08 32.77 16.79
N ALA A 487 12.41 31.77 15.96
CA ALA A 487 12.43 30.36 16.35
C ALA A 487 13.74 29.94 17.06
N HIS A 488 14.83 30.68 16.88
CA HIS A 488 16.17 30.34 17.36
C HIS A 488 16.23 30.04 18.86
N GLY A 489 15.65 30.91 19.69
CA GLY A 489 15.74 30.78 21.15
C GLY A 489 15.13 29.49 21.69
N PHE A 490 13.97 29.06 21.20
CA PHE A 490 13.41 27.79 21.61
C PHE A 490 14.19 26.59 21.05
N ILE A 491 14.74 26.72 19.83
CA ILE A 491 15.54 25.64 19.24
C ILE A 491 16.79 25.40 20.07
N GLU A 492 17.49 26.45 20.51
CA GLU A 492 18.67 26.32 21.38
C GLU A 492 18.33 25.72 22.75
N SER A 493 17.09 25.89 23.24
CA SER A 493 16.65 25.27 24.49
C SER A 493 16.35 23.76 24.36
N LEU A 494 16.32 23.21 23.14
CA LEU A 494 16.15 21.77 22.92
C LEU A 494 17.44 21.02 23.27
N PRO A 495 17.36 19.74 23.66
CA PRO A 495 18.52 18.97 24.14
C PRO A 495 19.74 18.94 23.20
N GLU A 496 19.52 18.93 21.89
CA GLU A 496 20.54 18.88 20.85
C GLU A 496 20.43 20.10 19.91
N GLY A 497 19.72 21.16 20.34
CA GLY A 497 19.52 22.36 19.53
C GLY A 497 18.88 22.04 18.17
N TYR A 498 19.51 22.52 17.11
CA TYR A 498 19.06 22.27 15.72
C TYR A 498 19.16 20.81 15.28
N ASP A 499 19.97 19.98 15.94
CA ASP A 499 20.12 18.57 15.62
C ASP A 499 19.12 17.67 16.37
N THR A 500 18.30 18.28 17.25
CA THR A 500 17.23 17.57 17.95
C THR A 500 16.28 16.91 16.97
N ASP A 501 16.11 15.58 17.08
CA ASP A 501 15.11 14.84 16.32
C ASP A 501 13.69 15.19 16.81
N VAL A 502 12.88 15.71 15.93
CA VAL A 502 11.50 16.13 16.22
C VAL A 502 10.52 14.95 16.32
N ASN A 503 11.02 13.73 16.27
CA ASN A 503 10.32 12.45 16.42
C ASN A 503 8.80 12.45 16.32
N LYS A 504 8.27 11.55 15.49
CA LYS A 504 6.83 11.22 15.37
C LYS A 504 5.90 12.46 15.41
N ARG A 505 5.85 13.20 14.32
CA ARG A 505 4.95 14.34 14.10
C ARG A 505 5.22 15.56 15.02
N GLY A 506 6.44 15.74 15.49
CA GLY A 506 6.82 16.89 16.33
C GLY A 506 6.37 16.77 17.79
N GLY A 507 6.27 15.55 18.32
CA GLY A 507 5.82 15.31 19.70
C GLY A 507 6.68 15.94 20.80
N ARG A 508 7.89 16.43 20.45
CA ARG A 508 8.79 17.17 21.36
C ARG A 508 8.63 18.68 21.31
N VAL A 509 7.87 19.21 20.34
CA VAL A 509 7.66 20.67 20.16
C VAL A 509 6.18 21.00 20.23
N SER A 510 5.85 22.17 20.82
CA SER A 510 4.47 22.65 20.94
C SER A 510 3.86 22.99 19.57
N ALA A 511 2.54 23.19 19.51
CA ALA A 511 1.87 23.60 18.27
C ALA A 511 2.43 24.93 17.74
N GLY A 512 2.67 25.93 18.60
CA GLY A 512 3.27 27.19 18.22
C GLY A 512 4.71 27.05 17.73
N GLN A 513 5.51 26.23 18.40
CA GLN A 513 6.88 25.93 17.95
C GLN A 513 6.91 25.26 16.58
N ARG A 514 5.98 24.30 16.32
CA ARG A 514 5.84 23.71 14.97
C ARG A 514 5.52 24.76 13.91
N GLN A 515 4.64 25.71 14.25
CA GLN A 515 4.28 26.80 13.35
C GLN A 515 5.48 27.71 13.03
N LEU A 516 6.27 28.07 14.05
CA LEU A 516 7.51 28.84 13.85
C LEU A 516 8.52 28.10 12.96
N LEU A 517 8.66 26.78 13.08
CA LEU A 517 9.49 25.98 12.17
C LEU A 517 8.96 26.01 10.73
N SER A 518 7.63 26.01 10.56
CA SER A 518 7.01 26.17 9.24
C SER A 518 7.24 27.57 8.65
N PHE A 519 7.24 28.60 9.49
CA PHE A 519 7.62 29.96 9.07
C PHE A 519 9.10 30.06 8.69
N ALA A 520 9.99 29.40 9.44
CA ALA A 520 11.41 29.33 9.08
C ALA A 520 11.64 28.64 7.72
N ARG A 521 10.87 27.57 7.41
CA ARG A 521 10.84 26.95 6.06
C ARG A 521 10.45 27.95 4.98
N ALA A 522 9.36 28.67 5.21
CA ALA A 522 8.85 29.66 4.25
C ALA A 522 9.82 30.84 4.08
N PHE A 523 10.48 31.26 5.15
CA PHE A 523 11.50 32.31 5.11
C PHE A 523 12.72 31.87 4.28
N LEU A 524 13.21 30.66 4.54
CA LEU A 524 14.36 30.06 3.84
C LEU A 524 14.08 29.84 2.35
N ALA A 525 12.83 29.49 2.00
CA ALA A 525 12.41 29.31 0.61
C ALA A 525 12.36 30.64 -0.17
N ASN A 526 12.21 31.77 0.52
CA ASN A 526 12.17 33.13 -0.04
C ASN A 526 11.26 33.28 -1.28
N PRO A 527 9.95 32.91 -1.19
CA PRO A 527 9.05 32.98 -2.33
C PRO A 527 8.62 34.42 -2.66
N ALA A 528 8.19 34.64 -3.93
CA ALA A 528 7.54 35.88 -4.34
C ALA A 528 6.10 36.00 -3.80
N VAL A 529 5.40 34.86 -3.68
CA VAL A 529 4.04 34.78 -3.15
C VAL A 529 4.01 33.86 -1.95
N LEU A 530 3.53 34.37 -0.81
CA LEU A 530 3.33 33.62 0.42
C LEU A 530 1.84 33.46 0.70
N ILE A 531 1.40 32.23 0.89
CA ILE A 531 0.01 31.93 1.27
C ILE A 531 0.02 31.39 2.71
N LEU A 532 -0.83 31.98 3.56
CA LEU A 532 -0.95 31.61 4.97
C LEU A 532 -2.40 31.18 5.24
N ASP A 533 -2.60 29.91 5.59
CA ASP A 533 -3.93 29.37 5.92
C ASP A 533 -4.03 29.18 7.45
N GLU A 534 -4.84 30.01 8.12
CA GLU A 534 -5.18 29.95 9.56
C GLU A 534 -4.00 29.66 10.52
N ALA A 535 -2.91 30.36 10.41
CA ALA A 535 -1.66 30.05 11.13
C ALA A 535 -1.74 30.09 12.70
N THR A 536 -2.89 30.43 13.31
CA THR A 536 -2.96 30.69 14.76
C THR A 536 -4.17 30.10 15.51
N SER A 537 -5.06 29.36 14.86
CA SER A 537 -6.41 29.04 15.37
C SER A 537 -6.47 28.11 16.62
N SER A 538 -5.38 27.43 16.99
CA SER A 538 -5.38 26.43 18.08
C SER A 538 -4.24 26.61 19.11
N LEU A 539 -3.73 27.84 19.26
CA LEU A 539 -2.58 28.13 20.12
C LEU A 539 -3.00 28.72 21.47
N ASP A 540 -2.24 28.44 22.51
CA ASP A 540 -2.28 29.16 23.78
C ASP A 540 -1.73 30.60 23.62
N ILE A 541 -2.15 31.54 24.48
CA ILE A 541 -1.82 32.96 24.37
C ILE A 541 -0.32 33.23 24.24
N PRO A 542 0.60 32.62 25.02
CA PRO A 542 2.04 32.79 24.84
C PRO A 542 2.55 32.36 23.49
N SER A 543 2.12 31.17 23.01
CA SER A 543 2.50 30.65 21.69
C SER A 543 1.95 31.51 20.56
N GLU A 544 0.74 32.03 20.71
CA GLU A 544 0.11 32.92 19.74
C GLU A 544 0.92 34.20 19.53
N ARG A 545 1.35 34.86 20.63
CA ARG A 545 2.20 36.07 20.55
C ARG A 545 3.51 35.82 19.82
N LEU A 546 4.15 34.65 20.09
CA LEU A 546 5.39 34.27 19.40
C LEU A 546 5.15 34.05 17.89
N VAL A 547 4.06 33.37 17.54
CA VAL A 547 3.70 33.11 16.14
C VAL A 547 3.35 34.41 15.42
N GLN A 548 2.62 35.36 16.07
CA GLN A 548 2.33 36.67 15.51
C GLN A 548 3.61 37.48 15.26
N GLN A 549 4.54 37.50 16.21
CA GLN A 549 5.83 38.15 16.02
C GLN A 549 6.62 37.53 14.87
N GLY A 550 6.62 36.19 14.77
CA GLY A 550 7.23 35.48 13.66
C GLY A 550 6.59 35.82 12.32
N LEU A 551 5.25 35.95 12.30
CA LEU A 551 4.48 36.32 11.11
C LEU A 551 4.82 37.76 10.66
N HIS A 552 4.84 38.72 11.57
CA HIS A 552 5.25 40.09 11.27
C HIS A 552 6.66 40.15 10.66
N LYS A 553 7.60 39.39 11.22
CA LYS A 553 8.97 39.31 10.68
C LYS A 553 9.03 38.61 9.32
N LEU A 554 8.18 37.61 9.08
CA LEU A 554 8.10 36.91 7.80
C LEU A 554 7.54 37.80 6.68
N LEU A 555 6.56 38.66 7.00
CA LEU A 555 5.90 39.59 6.07
C LEU A 555 6.64 40.92 5.94
N GLY A 556 7.35 41.36 6.99
CA GLY A 556 8.07 42.60 6.99
C GLY A 556 9.13 42.65 5.89
N ALA A 557 9.28 43.80 5.25
CA ALA A 557 10.35 44.10 4.31
C ALA A 557 11.71 43.78 4.95
N SER A 558 12.56 43.03 4.27
CA SER A 558 13.96 42.90 4.66
C SER A 558 14.59 44.28 4.53
N ASP A 559 14.88 44.92 5.68
CA ASP A 559 15.69 46.09 5.73
C ASP A 559 17.14 45.65 5.42
N ASP A 560 17.55 45.83 4.17
CA ASP A 560 18.87 45.42 3.68
C ASP A 560 20.01 46.30 4.19
N GLY A 561 19.77 47.11 5.22
CA GLY A 561 20.80 47.95 5.82
C GLY A 561 21.46 48.99 4.87
N ASN A 562 21.05 49.01 3.60
CA ASN A 562 21.63 49.81 2.52
C ASN A 562 20.62 50.79 1.88
N GLY A 563 19.48 51.03 2.54
CA GLY A 563 18.50 52.03 2.11
C GLY A 563 17.69 51.68 0.86
N GLY A 564 17.76 50.46 0.37
CA GLY A 564 16.91 49.95 -0.70
C GLY A 564 15.72 49.17 -0.13
N THR A 565 14.52 49.75 -0.18
CA THR A 565 13.27 49.04 0.05
C THR A 565 13.12 47.98 -1.05
N THR A 566 13.54 46.74 -0.78
CA THR A 566 13.12 45.62 -1.61
C THR A 566 11.61 45.50 -1.50
N ALA A 567 10.92 45.49 -2.63
CA ALA A 567 9.48 45.32 -2.70
C ALA A 567 9.07 44.14 -1.82
N GLY A 568 8.14 44.34 -0.88
CA GLY A 568 7.65 43.33 0.04
C GLY A 568 7.13 42.10 -0.75
N ARG A 569 7.13 40.93 -0.13
CA ARG A 569 6.53 39.70 -0.71
C ARG A 569 5.04 39.91 -0.84
N THR A 570 4.45 39.42 -1.95
CA THR A 570 3.00 39.32 -2.04
C THR A 570 2.50 38.26 -1.06
N ALA A 571 1.56 38.61 -0.19
CA ALA A 571 1.04 37.68 0.80
C ALA A 571 -0.50 37.58 0.72
N LEU A 572 -1.01 36.34 0.73
CA LEU A 572 -2.43 36.07 0.90
C LEU A 572 -2.63 35.35 2.24
N ILE A 573 -3.40 35.98 3.14
CA ILE A 573 -3.62 35.49 4.50
C ILE A 573 -5.09 35.16 4.68
N ILE A 574 -5.42 33.87 4.92
CA ILE A 574 -6.77 33.49 5.33
C ILE A 574 -6.87 33.80 6.82
N ALA A 575 -7.59 34.89 7.15
CA ALA A 575 -7.65 35.39 8.50
C ALA A 575 -8.92 34.95 9.23
N HIS A 576 -8.72 34.45 10.44
CA HIS A 576 -9.76 34.11 11.41
C HIS A 576 -9.61 34.89 12.72
N ARG A 577 -8.65 35.81 12.79
CA ARG A 577 -8.38 36.64 13.97
C ARG A 577 -8.09 38.07 13.57
N LEU A 578 -8.49 39.00 14.46
CA LEU A 578 -8.33 40.44 14.27
C LEU A 578 -6.86 40.82 14.03
N SER A 579 -5.95 40.34 14.88
CA SER A 579 -4.52 40.63 14.80
C SER A 579 -3.85 40.27 13.46
N THR A 580 -4.44 39.29 12.74
CA THR A 580 -3.94 38.88 11.41
C THR A 580 -4.43 39.82 10.30
N VAL A 581 -5.60 40.45 10.50
CA VAL A 581 -6.16 41.40 9.54
C VAL A 581 -5.50 42.78 9.66
N GLU A 582 -5.09 43.16 10.87
CA GLU A 582 -4.45 44.46 11.14
C GLU A 582 -3.12 44.67 10.42
N ILE A 583 -2.45 43.57 10.03
CA ILE A 583 -1.18 43.63 9.28
C ILE A 583 -1.37 43.65 7.76
N ALA A 584 -2.59 43.56 7.27
CA ALA A 584 -2.88 43.51 5.84
C ALA A 584 -3.07 44.93 5.26
N ASP A 585 -2.54 45.14 4.05
CA ASP A 585 -2.77 46.38 3.29
C ASP A 585 -4.20 46.41 2.74
N ARG A 586 -4.80 45.26 2.48
CA ARG A 586 -6.11 45.12 1.84
C ARG A 586 -6.86 43.93 2.40
N VAL A 587 -8.17 44.07 2.55
CA VAL A 587 -9.07 43.03 3.03
C VAL A 587 -10.08 42.67 1.94
N LEU A 588 -10.23 41.39 1.67
CA LEU A 588 -11.24 40.84 0.80
C LEU A 588 -12.26 40.08 1.65
N VAL A 589 -13.50 40.50 1.66
CA VAL A 589 -14.61 39.80 2.32
C VAL A 589 -15.23 38.84 1.33
N VAL A 590 -15.11 37.51 1.59
CA VAL A 590 -15.65 36.48 0.72
C VAL A 590 -16.95 35.92 1.30
N HIS A 591 -18.00 35.90 0.46
CA HIS A 591 -19.30 35.31 0.77
C HIS A 591 -19.81 34.56 -0.44
N ASP A 592 -20.19 33.29 -0.25
CA ASP A 592 -20.69 32.40 -1.32
C ASP A 592 -19.78 32.39 -2.58
N GLY A 593 -18.47 32.33 -2.35
CA GLY A 593 -17.45 32.31 -3.41
C GLY A 593 -17.20 33.63 -4.12
N ARG A 594 -17.84 34.74 -3.71
CA ARG A 594 -17.68 36.08 -4.29
C ARG A 594 -16.96 37.01 -3.32
N VAL A 595 -16.15 37.90 -3.84
CA VAL A 595 -15.64 39.03 -3.10
C VAL A 595 -16.76 40.08 -3.02
N VAL A 596 -17.30 40.33 -1.83
CA VAL A 596 -18.43 41.24 -1.60
C VAL A 596 -17.98 42.60 -1.04
N GLU A 597 -16.84 42.66 -0.39
CA GLU A 597 -16.20 43.89 0.07
C GLU A 597 -14.70 43.82 -0.20
N ASP A 598 -14.11 44.92 -0.60
CA ASP A 598 -12.73 45.04 -1.03
C ASP A 598 -12.22 46.45 -0.70
N GLY A 599 -11.24 46.57 0.20
CA GLY A 599 -10.70 47.84 0.63
C GLY A 599 -9.66 47.72 1.73
N THR A 600 -9.15 48.81 2.23
CA THR A 600 -8.27 48.81 3.40
C THR A 600 -9.06 48.46 4.69
N PRO A 601 -8.42 47.91 5.72
CA PRO A 601 -9.09 47.61 6.99
C PRO A 601 -9.85 48.80 7.55
N ALA A 602 -9.25 50.00 7.50
CA ALA A 602 -9.85 51.25 8.03
C ALA A 602 -11.12 51.66 7.23
N GLU A 603 -11.07 51.61 5.92
CA GLU A 603 -12.22 51.93 5.05
C GLU A 603 -13.39 50.97 5.32
N LEU A 604 -13.13 49.67 5.42
CA LEU A 604 -14.17 48.65 5.62
C LEU A 604 -14.77 48.69 7.03
N ILE A 605 -13.99 49.04 8.06
CA ILE A 605 -14.50 49.27 9.43
C ILE A 605 -15.46 50.48 9.42
N SER A 606 -15.07 51.60 8.78
CA SER A 606 -15.89 52.80 8.73
C SER A 606 -17.13 52.65 7.84
N GLY A 607 -17.08 51.75 6.86
CA GLY A 607 -18.17 51.50 5.91
C GLY A 607 -19.40 50.79 6.50
N GLY A 608 -19.32 50.21 7.69
CA GLY A 608 -20.46 49.60 8.40
C GLY A 608 -20.99 48.32 7.70
N GLY A 609 -20.15 47.63 6.91
CA GLY A 609 -20.52 46.43 6.18
C GLY A 609 -20.23 45.14 6.98
N ARG A 610 -20.21 44.03 6.26
CA ARG A 610 -19.96 42.67 6.85
C ARG A 610 -18.60 42.60 7.55
N PHE A 611 -17.60 43.31 7.04
CA PHE A 611 -16.29 43.35 7.70
C PHE A 611 -16.38 44.05 9.05
N ALA A 612 -17.09 45.17 9.14
CA ALA A 612 -17.30 45.91 10.40
C ALA A 612 -18.00 45.02 11.44
N ASP A 613 -19.03 44.26 11.03
CA ASP A 613 -19.71 43.27 11.91
C ASP A 613 -18.77 42.20 12.42
N LEU A 614 -17.94 41.61 11.53
CA LEU A 614 -16.93 40.62 11.92
C LEU A 614 -15.88 41.17 12.85
N HIS A 615 -15.41 42.39 12.58
CA HIS A 615 -14.45 43.12 13.39
C HIS A 615 -14.99 43.38 14.79
N GLY A 616 -16.25 43.85 14.91
CA GLY A 616 -16.94 44.07 16.19
C GLY A 616 -17.03 42.77 16.99
N ALA A 617 -17.49 41.69 16.37
CA ALA A 617 -17.59 40.36 17.01
C ALA A 617 -16.22 39.83 17.49
N TRP A 618 -15.13 40.08 16.77
CA TRP A 618 -13.78 39.72 17.23
C TRP A 618 -13.31 40.59 18.41
N GLN A 619 -13.60 41.90 18.42
CA GLN A 619 -13.29 42.76 19.56
C GLN A 619 -14.04 42.34 20.82
N ASP A 620 -15.33 42.03 20.71
CA ASP A 620 -16.15 41.52 21.83
C ASP A 620 -15.64 40.20 22.39
N SER A 621 -15.00 39.37 21.57
CA SER A 621 -14.42 38.07 22.01
C SER A 621 -13.08 38.22 22.75
N LEU A 622 -12.44 39.38 22.72
CA LEU A 622 -11.18 39.72 23.41
C LEU A 622 -11.40 40.33 24.80
N VAL A 623 -12.62 40.78 25.11
CA VAL A 623 -13.06 41.28 26.39
C VAL A 623 -13.67 40.14 27.23
#